data_392f3e1c7b49328d519de737198e4e23
#
_entry.id   392f3e1c7b49328d519de737198e4e23
#
_cell.length_a   1.000
_cell.length_b   1.000
_cell.length_c   1.000
_cell.angle_alpha   90.00
_cell.angle_beta   90.00
_cell.angle_gamma   90.00
#
_symmetry.space_group_name_H-M   'P 1'
#
loop_
_entity.id
_entity.type
_entity.pdbx_description
1 polymer ?
#
loop_
_entity_poly.entity_id
_entity_poly.type
_entity_poly.pdbx_seq_one_letter_code
_entity_poly.pdbx_strand_id
1 'polypeptide(L)'
;MYDVIIVGAGASGCFLALTLKYKNPNLKVALIEKNDKLGKKLLITGNGRCNLGNTNIMMDSYNSSSSLNSFISQLKENDYLNYLKNFGILTKKEDTSTRLYPYSNQAITVCKSFERSLEKEKVNVIYNYDVKDVTYKNDYFVINNNLRGKKVVIATGGKTYPKTGSTGMGYNILKSFGHTITKLYPSLTYLKTDYKYIKDLQGVRTDVVAKLNVNDKTILTEKGQIQFTKDSLSGICIFNLSRYVSKYLEKDKKVDVVVDLVPDYDESYINNYLKEFDSYNVSDAISCILNKKVADVITKNLKLSKIRA
;
A
#
# COMPACT_ATOMS: atom_id res chain seq x y z
N MET A 1 -1.51 4.76 -36.94
CA MET A 1 -1.27 5.75 -35.88
C MET A 1 -2.45 5.70 -34.92
N TYR A 2 -2.22 5.69 -33.60
CA TYR A 2 -3.25 5.72 -32.56
C TYR A 2 -3.56 7.16 -32.13
N ASP A 3 -4.78 7.40 -31.65
CA ASP A 3 -5.10 8.68 -31.02
C ASP A 3 -4.50 8.74 -29.61
N VAL A 4 -4.55 7.61 -28.87
CA VAL A 4 -3.96 7.49 -27.53
C VAL A 4 -3.24 6.14 -27.40
N ILE A 5 -2.01 6.18 -26.88
CA ILE A 5 -1.27 5.00 -26.46
C ILE A 5 -1.14 5.05 -24.93
N ILE A 6 -1.56 4.00 -24.25
CA ILE A 6 -1.46 3.86 -22.80
C ILE A 6 -0.40 2.80 -22.50
N VAL A 7 0.61 3.17 -21.71
CA VAL A 7 1.72 2.27 -21.36
C VAL A 7 1.46 1.73 -19.96
N GLY A 8 1.16 0.44 -19.88
CA GLY A 8 0.86 -0.31 -18.66
C GLY A 8 -0.61 -0.70 -18.55
N ALA A 9 -0.91 -2.00 -18.60
CA ALA A 9 -2.25 -2.57 -18.43
C ALA A 9 -2.52 -2.98 -16.98
N GLY A 10 -2.16 -2.11 -16.02
CA GLY A 10 -2.60 -2.17 -14.64
C GLY A 10 -3.98 -1.57 -14.45
N ALA A 11 -4.41 -1.36 -13.20
CA ALA A 11 -5.71 -0.79 -12.85
C ALA A 11 -5.99 0.53 -13.59
N SER A 12 -5.07 1.49 -13.51
CA SER A 12 -5.25 2.82 -14.11
C SER A 12 -5.27 2.79 -15.64
N GLY A 13 -4.42 1.97 -16.26
CA GLY A 13 -4.36 1.84 -17.72
C GLY A 13 -5.62 1.21 -18.31
N CYS A 14 -6.09 0.11 -17.73
CA CYS A 14 -7.34 -0.56 -18.15
C CYS A 14 -8.55 0.36 -17.95
N PHE A 15 -8.64 1.00 -16.78
CA PHE A 15 -9.74 1.91 -16.48
C PHE A 15 -9.75 3.11 -17.44
N LEU A 16 -8.60 3.70 -17.70
CA LEU A 16 -8.48 4.82 -18.64
C LEU A 16 -8.88 4.41 -20.07
N ALA A 17 -8.36 3.28 -20.57
CA ALA A 17 -8.67 2.79 -21.91
C ALA A 17 -10.17 2.65 -22.13
N LEU A 18 -10.86 2.02 -21.18
CA LEU A 18 -12.30 1.83 -21.22
C LEU A 18 -13.06 3.13 -21.07
N THR A 19 -12.65 4.03 -20.18
CA THR A 19 -13.27 5.34 -20.02
C THR A 19 -13.17 6.19 -21.29
N LEU A 20 -12.01 6.17 -21.96
CA LEU A 20 -11.82 6.86 -23.24
C LEU A 20 -12.77 6.33 -24.30
N LYS A 21 -12.89 5.02 -24.43
CA LYS A 21 -13.79 4.37 -25.38
C LYS A 21 -15.27 4.62 -25.05
N TYR A 22 -15.62 4.62 -23.77
CA TYR A 22 -16.97 4.94 -23.32
C TYR A 22 -17.38 6.36 -23.68
N LYS A 23 -16.46 7.34 -23.52
CA LYS A 23 -16.71 8.74 -23.87
C LYS A 23 -16.64 9.02 -25.37
N ASN A 24 -15.78 8.32 -26.08
CA ASN A 24 -15.63 8.45 -27.54
C ASN A 24 -15.28 7.10 -28.16
N PRO A 25 -16.26 6.33 -28.65
CA PRO A 25 -16.04 5.02 -29.25
C PRO A 25 -15.14 5.01 -30.50
N ASN A 26 -15.01 6.14 -31.18
CA ASN A 26 -14.22 6.25 -32.41
C ASN A 26 -12.71 6.40 -32.15
N LEU A 27 -12.28 6.65 -30.92
CA LEU A 27 -10.85 6.76 -30.60
C LEU A 27 -10.12 5.45 -30.91
N LYS A 28 -8.98 5.56 -31.60
CA LYS A 28 -8.03 4.46 -31.78
C LYS A 28 -7.09 4.40 -30.57
N VAL A 29 -7.42 3.51 -29.62
CA VAL A 29 -6.67 3.36 -28.38
C VAL A 29 -5.81 2.10 -28.43
N ALA A 30 -4.52 2.22 -28.09
CA ALA A 30 -3.64 1.10 -27.79
C ALA A 30 -3.33 1.06 -26.31
N LEU A 31 -3.36 -0.15 -25.73
CA LEU A 31 -2.95 -0.43 -24.35
C LEU A 31 -1.78 -1.40 -24.39
N ILE A 32 -0.62 -0.97 -23.92
CA ILE A 32 0.63 -1.73 -24.01
C ILE A 32 0.94 -2.33 -22.64
N GLU A 33 1.25 -3.62 -22.61
CA GLU A 33 1.67 -4.33 -21.42
C GLU A 33 2.94 -5.14 -21.67
N LYS A 34 3.95 -5.01 -20.80
CA LYS A 34 5.21 -5.77 -20.93
C LYS A 34 5.07 -7.24 -20.56
N ASN A 35 4.10 -7.58 -19.74
CA ASN A 35 3.82 -8.95 -19.35
C ASN A 35 2.91 -9.65 -20.37
N ASP A 36 2.75 -10.95 -20.18
CA ASP A 36 1.88 -11.84 -20.94
C ASP A 36 0.37 -11.65 -20.65
N LYS A 37 0.02 -10.90 -19.60
CA LYS A 37 -1.36 -10.62 -19.19
C LYS A 37 -1.48 -9.30 -18.46
N LEU A 38 -2.67 -8.71 -18.51
CA LEU A 38 -2.99 -7.50 -17.74
C LEU A 38 -3.15 -7.78 -16.23
N GLY A 39 -3.07 -6.73 -15.45
CA GLY A 39 -3.53 -6.73 -14.07
C GLY A 39 -2.70 -7.56 -13.08
N LYS A 40 -1.44 -7.94 -13.39
CA LYS A 40 -0.62 -8.77 -12.47
C LYS A 40 -0.59 -8.24 -11.04
N LYS A 41 -0.56 -6.92 -10.84
CA LYS A 41 -0.63 -6.34 -9.50
C LYS A 41 -2.03 -6.41 -8.91
N LEU A 42 -3.09 -6.27 -9.69
CA LEU A 42 -4.47 -6.42 -9.22
C LEU A 42 -4.70 -7.78 -8.56
N LEU A 43 -4.14 -8.84 -9.16
CA LEU A 43 -4.29 -10.23 -8.68
C LEU A 43 -3.78 -10.45 -7.25
N ILE A 44 -2.85 -9.63 -6.76
CA ILE A 44 -2.28 -9.76 -5.41
C ILE A 44 -2.83 -8.74 -4.43
N THR A 45 -3.59 -7.74 -4.88
CA THR A 45 -4.17 -6.73 -3.99
C THR A 45 -5.31 -7.29 -3.15
N GLY A 46 -5.53 -6.71 -1.95
CA GLY A 46 -6.61 -7.14 -1.06
C GLY A 46 -6.54 -8.64 -0.69
N ASN A 47 -5.34 -9.19 -0.61
CA ASN A 47 -5.12 -10.63 -0.38
C ASN A 47 -5.80 -11.52 -1.45
N GLY A 48 -5.66 -11.16 -2.73
CA GLY A 48 -6.26 -11.87 -3.87
C GLY A 48 -7.73 -11.52 -4.14
N ARG A 49 -8.32 -10.62 -3.34
CA ARG A 49 -9.72 -10.16 -3.50
C ARG A 49 -9.87 -8.92 -4.37
N CYS A 50 -8.80 -8.15 -4.58
CA CYS A 50 -8.79 -6.86 -5.29
C CYS A 50 -9.60 -5.78 -4.56
N ASN A 51 -9.01 -5.08 -3.61
CA ASN A 51 -9.62 -3.88 -3.04
C ASN A 51 -9.79 -2.81 -4.13
N LEU A 52 -11.04 -2.51 -4.48
CA LEU A 52 -11.40 -1.58 -5.55
C LEU A 52 -11.53 -0.14 -5.09
N GLY A 53 -11.76 0.10 -3.81
CA GLY A 53 -11.93 1.44 -3.28
C GLY A 53 -12.39 1.48 -1.83
N ASN A 54 -12.90 2.65 -1.46
CA ASN A 54 -13.38 2.92 -0.10
C ASN A 54 -14.63 3.82 -0.19
N THR A 55 -15.65 3.58 0.64
CA THR A 55 -16.84 4.44 0.71
C THR A 55 -16.60 5.69 1.56
N ASN A 56 -15.54 5.71 2.36
CA ASN A 56 -15.15 6.86 3.15
C ASN A 56 -13.91 7.54 2.52
N ILE A 57 -14.16 8.32 1.48
CA ILE A 57 -13.11 9.10 0.80
C ILE A 57 -13.13 10.51 1.38
N MET A 58 -12.28 10.74 2.39
CA MET A 58 -12.11 12.05 2.99
C MET A 58 -10.77 12.66 2.56
N MET A 59 -10.71 13.99 2.53
CA MET A 59 -9.49 14.73 2.15
C MET A 59 -8.29 14.35 2.99
N ASP A 60 -8.48 14.13 4.28
CA ASP A 60 -7.43 13.74 5.23
C ASP A 60 -6.91 12.32 5.02
N SER A 61 -7.62 11.52 4.21
CA SER A 61 -7.16 10.18 3.82
C SER A 61 -6.02 10.21 2.80
N TYR A 62 -5.73 11.37 2.22
CA TYR A 62 -4.69 11.54 1.21
C TYR A 62 -3.53 12.38 1.71
N ASN A 63 -2.32 11.88 1.53
CA ASN A 63 -1.09 12.63 1.84
C ASN A 63 -0.71 13.54 0.68
N SER A 64 -1.54 14.51 0.37
CA SER A 64 -1.32 15.37 -0.77
C SER A 64 -1.18 16.84 -0.40
N SER A 65 -0.56 17.59 -1.29
CA SER A 65 -0.61 19.06 -1.30
C SER A 65 -2.01 19.56 -1.70
N SER A 66 -2.32 20.80 -1.39
CA SER A 66 -3.60 21.47 -1.67
C SER A 66 -4.10 21.32 -3.12
N SER A 67 -3.22 21.12 -4.09
CA SER A 67 -3.57 20.94 -5.51
C SER A 67 -4.34 19.63 -5.81
N LEU A 68 -4.18 18.58 -5.00
CA LEU A 68 -4.94 17.35 -5.17
C LEU A 68 -6.35 17.47 -4.58
N ASN A 69 -6.55 18.38 -3.67
CA ASN A 69 -7.83 18.59 -2.99
C ASN A 69 -8.94 18.98 -3.95
N SER A 70 -8.66 19.89 -4.89
CA SER A 70 -9.63 20.28 -5.93
C SER A 70 -9.99 19.13 -6.87
N PHE A 71 -9.05 18.19 -7.08
CA PHE A 71 -9.27 17.02 -7.91
C PHE A 71 -10.10 15.97 -7.19
N ILE A 72 -9.76 15.67 -5.93
CA ILE A 72 -10.50 14.69 -5.10
C ILE A 72 -11.94 15.13 -4.86
N SER A 73 -12.18 16.43 -4.64
CA SER A 73 -13.53 16.97 -4.46
C SER A 73 -14.45 16.80 -5.68
N GLN A 74 -13.86 16.61 -6.88
CA GLN A 74 -14.61 16.35 -8.12
C GLN A 74 -14.89 14.86 -8.33
N LEU A 75 -14.22 13.95 -7.58
CA LEU A 75 -14.45 12.52 -7.66
C LEU A 75 -15.72 12.18 -6.86
N LYS A 76 -16.84 12.08 -7.55
CA LYS A 76 -18.08 11.56 -6.95
C LYS A 76 -17.99 10.03 -6.90
N GLU A 77 -18.22 9.46 -5.72
CA GLU A 77 -18.22 8.00 -5.52
C GLU A 77 -19.07 7.26 -6.55
N ASN A 78 -20.27 7.79 -6.83
CA ASN A 78 -21.19 7.18 -7.77
C ASN A 78 -20.68 7.13 -9.21
N ASP A 79 -19.90 8.12 -9.66
CA ASP A 79 -19.35 8.11 -11.02
C ASP A 79 -18.35 6.98 -11.23
N TYR A 80 -17.46 6.79 -10.28
CA TYR A 80 -16.47 5.73 -10.31
C TYR A 80 -17.11 4.33 -10.25
N LEU A 81 -18.10 4.13 -9.37
CA LEU A 81 -18.82 2.87 -9.26
C LEU A 81 -19.66 2.57 -10.50
N ASN A 82 -20.26 3.58 -11.13
CA ASN A 82 -20.97 3.44 -12.40
C ASN A 82 -20.03 2.99 -13.53
N TYR A 83 -18.83 3.56 -13.62
CA TYR A 83 -17.84 3.09 -14.59
C TYR A 83 -17.47 1.61 -14.35
N LEU A 84 -17.19 1.21 -13.10
CA LEU A 84 -16.92 -0.19 -12.78
C LEU A 84 -18.06 -1.10 -13.18
N LYS A 85 -19.31 -0.72 -12.90
CA LYS A 85 -20.52 -1.46 -13.32
C LYS A 85 -20.62 -1.58 -14.84
N ASN A 86 -20.34 -0.51 -15.59
CA ASN A 86 -20.33 -0.52 -17.05
C ASN A 86 -19.25 -1.45 -17.62
N PHE A 87 -18.16 -1.64 -16.90
CA PHE A 87 -17.08 -2.58 -17.23
C PHE A 87 -17.37 -4.00 -16.75
N GLY A 88 -18.58 -4.28 -16.24
CA GLY A 88 -19.01 -5.59 -15.76
C GLY A 88 -18.45 -5.95 -14.37
N ILE A 89 -18.02 -4.96 -13.59
CA ILE A 89 -17.48 -5.15 -12.24
C ILE A 89 -18.52 -4.67 -11.22
N LEU A 90 -19.26 -5.60 -10.63
CA LEU A 90 -20.13 -5.30 -9.50
C LEU A 90 -19.32 -5.27 -8.21
N THR A 91 -19.61 -4.30 -7.36
CA THR A 91 -18.90 -4.08 -6.10
C THR A 91 -19.77 -4.32 -4.89
N LYS A 92 -19.16 -4.71 -3.78
CA LYS A 92 -19.80 -4.75 -2.47
C LYS A 92 -18.90 -4.10 -1.43
N LYS A 93 -19.51 -3.47 -0.43
CA LYS A 93 -18.82 -3.00 0.77
C LYS A 93 -18.51 -4.20 1.68
N GLU A 94 -17.38 -4.18 2.35
CA GLU A 94 -17.01 -5.14 3.39
C GLU A 94 -17.78 -4.80 4.69
N ASP A 95 -18.35 -5.80 5.35
CA ASP A 95 -19.24 -5.57 6.50
C ASP A 95 -18.54 -4.87 7.68
N THR A 96 -17.25 -5.17 7.90
CA THR A 96 -16.46 -4.66 9.03
C THR A 96 -15.63 -3.43 8.68
N SER A 97 -15.71 -2.91 7.47
CA SER A 97 -14.92 -1.77 7.03
C SER A 97 -15.63 -0.95 5.93
N THR A 98 -15.01 0.16 5.55
CA THR A 98 -15.47 1.01 4.45
C THR A 98 -14.90 0.61 3.08
N ARG A 99 -14.17 -0.51 3.00
CA ARG A 99 -13.52 -1.00 1.78
C ARG A 99 -14.52 -1.58 0.80
N LEU A 100 -14.22 -1.40 -0.49
CA LEU A 100 -15.02 -1.95 -1.59
C LEU A 100 -14.24 -3.07 -2.28
N TYR A 101 -14.92 -4.18 -2.48
CA TYR A 101 -14.38 -5.35 -3.19
C TYR A 101 -15.30 -5.73 -4.36
N PRO A 102 -14.81 -6.49 -5.36
CA PRO A 102 -15.72 -7.09 -6.34
C PRO A 102 -16.68 -8.04 -5.63
N TYR A 103 -17.90 -8.13 -6.13
CA TYR A 103 -18.94 -8.97 -5.51
C TYR A 103 -18.51 -10.43 -5.39
N SER A 104 -17.70 -10.91 -6.34
CA SER A 104 -17.10 -12.24 -6.34
C SER A 104 -16.03 -12.49 -5.28
N ASN A 105 -15.51 -11.44 -4.62
CA ASN A 105 -14.33 -11.51 -3.74
C ASN A 105 -13.06 -12.09 -4.40
N GLN A 106 -12.92 -12.02 -5.72
CA GLN A 106 -11.80 -12.58 -6.45
C GLN A 106 -11.20 -11.57 -7.42
N ALA A 107 -9.90 -11.28 -7.29
CA ALA A 107 -9.19 -10.37 -8.17
C ALA A 107 -9.18 -10.82 -9.63
N ILE A 108 -9.19 -12.13 -9.87
CA ILE A 108 -9.21 -12.69 -11.22
C ILE A 108 -10.46 -12.29 -12.01
N THR A 109 -11.60 -12.15 -11.35
CA THR A 109 -12.84 -11.74 -12.04
C THR A 109 -12.79 -10.30 -12.49
N VAL A 110 -12.09 -9.42 -11.75
CA VAL A 110 -11.85 -8.04 -12.16
C VAL A 110 -10.98 -7.99 -13.41
N CYS A 111 -9.89 -8.77 -13.44
CA CYS A 111 -9.02 -8.85 -14.62
C CYS A 111 -9.79 -9.38 -15.84
N LYS A 112 -10.57 -10.45 -15.69
CA LYS A 112 -11.41 -10.99 -16.78
C LYS A 112 -12.47 -10.00 -17.25
N SER A 113 -13.06 -9.20 -16.36
CA SER A 113 -14.02 -8.16 -16.75
C SER A 113 -13.34 -7.07 -17.57
N PHE A 114 -12.13 -6.66 -17.18
CA PHE A 114 -11.34 -5.73 -17.98
C PHE A 114 -11.00 -6.31 -19.35
N GLU A 115 -10.51 -7.55 -19.44
CA GLU A 115 -10.20 -8.21 -20.71
C GLU A 115 -11.38 -8.19 -21.66
N ARG A 116 -12.55 -8.69 -21.21
CA ARG A 116 -13.79 -8.72 -22.00
C ARG A 116 -14.25 -7.33 -22.45
N SER A 117 -14.16 -6.35 -21.54
CA SER A 117 -14.60 -5.00 -21.87
C SER A 117 -13.66 -4.32 -22.85
N LEU A 118 -12.34 -4.51 -22.71
CA LEU A 118 -11.34 -4.00 -23.66
C LEU A 118 -11.51 -4.60 -25.06
N GLU A 119 -11.79 -5.88 -25.16
CA GLU A 119 -12.10 -6.58 -26.41
C GLU A 119 -13.40 -6.05 -27.03
N LYS A 120 -14.49 -5.98 -26.26
CA LYS A 120 -15.78 -5.43 -26.69
C LYS A 120 -15.65 -4.02 -27.27
N GLU A 121 -14.91 -3.18 -26.57
CA GLU A 121 -14.69 -1.79 -26.97
C GLU A 121 -13.57 -1.62 -28.03
N LYS A 122 -13.06 -2.73 -28.57
CA LYS A 122 -12.02 -2.75 -29.63
C LYS A 122 -10.77 -1.94 -29.27
N VAL A 123 -10.35 -2.01 -27.99
CA VAL A 123 -9.04 -1.50 -27.58
C VAL A 123 -7.96 -2.46 -28.07
N ASN A 124 -6.93 -1.95 -28.75
CA ASN A 124 -5.81 -2.78 -29.17
C ASN A 124 -4.87 -3.02 -27.99
N VAL A 125 -4.95 -4.21 -27.36
CA VAL A 125 -4.08 -4.60 -26.26
C VAL A 125 -2.86 -5.33 -26.80
N ILE A 126 -1.66 -4.81 -26.49
CA ILE A 126 -0.38 -5.33 -26.98
C ILE A 126 0.40 -5.86 -25.77
N TYR A 127 0.44 -7.18 -25.63
CA TYR A 127 1.17 -7.87 -24.56
C TYR A 127 2.63 -8.16 -24.97
N ASN A 128 3.44 -8.53 -23.99
CA ASN A 128 4.86 -8.85 -24.15
C ASN A 128 5.65 -7.73 -24.85
N TYR A 129 5.24 -6.48 -24.64
CA TYR A 129 5.86 -5.32 -25.26
C TYR A 129 6.47 -4.41 -24.18
N ASP A 130 7.75 -4.58 -23.95
CA ASP A 130 8.51 -3.74 -23.00
C ASP A 130 8.86 -2.41 -23.65
N VAL A 131 8.29 -1.33 -23.12
CA VAL A 131 8.55 0.04 -23.56
C VAL A 131 9.88 0.49 -22.97
N LYS A 132 10.87 0.71 -23.81
CA LYS A 132 12.22 1.17 -23.41
C LYS A 132 12.42 2.66 -23.69
N ASP A 133 11.81 3.14 -24.76
CA ASP A 133 12.00 4.50 -25.23
C ASP A 133 10.69 5.10 -25.73
N VAL A 134 10.52 6.39 -25.46
CA VAL A 134 9.43 7.22 -25.97
C VAL A 134 10.03 8.53 -26.42
N THR A 135 9.83 8.89 -27.68
CA THR A 135 10.28 10.15 -28.26
C THR A 135 9.11 10.93 -28.81
N TYR A 136 9.25 12.26 -28.90
CA TYR A 136 8.27 13.13 -29.55
C TYR A 136 8.89 13.79 -30.76
N LYS A 137 8.30 13.56 -31.92
CA LYS A 137 8.77 14.09 -33.22
C LYS A 137 7.56 14.35 -34.13
N ASN A 138 7.59 15.44 -34.89
CA ASN A 138 6.58 15.75 -35.89
C ASN A 138 5.14 15.64 -35.38
N ASP A 139 4.89 16.21 -34.18
CA ASP A 139 3.58 16.29 -33.51
C ASP A 139 2.96 14.95 -33.09
N TYR A 140 3.78 13.89 -33.00
CA TYR A 140 3.35 12.61 -32.43
C TYR A 140 4.43 11.96 -31.58
N PHE A 141 4.02 11.03 -30.74
CA PHE A 141 4.90 10.20 -29.94
C PHE A 141 5.26 8.91 -30.70
N VAL A 142 6.50 8.49 -30.56
CA VAL A 142 7.02 7.23 -31.10
C VAL A 142 7.53 6.38 -29.94
N ILE A 143 7.05 5.14 -29.83
CA ILE A 143 7.43 4.18 -28.80
C ILE A 143 8.30 3.10 -29.44
N ASN A 144 9.48 2.87 -28.89
CA ASN A 144 10.46 1.88 -29.38
C ASN A 144 10.68 1.96 -30.91
N ASN A 145 10.70 3.16 -31.49
CA ASN A 145 10.81 3.41 -32.93
C ASN A 145 9.75 2.71 -33.80
N ASN A 146 8.66 2.22 -33.24
CA ASN A 146 7.65 1.42 -33.94
C ASN A 146 6.24 2.02 -33.83
N LEU A 147 5.68 2.06 -32.62
CA LEU A 147 4.29 2.50 -32.43
C LEU A 147 4.20 4.02 -32.41
N ARG A 148 3.19 4.56 -33.11
CA ARG A 148 2.97 6.00 -33.22
C ARG A 148 1.61 6.40 -32.65
N GLY A 149 1.57 7.44 -31.80
CA GLY A 149 0.36 7.97 -31.20
C GLY A 149 0.37 9.49 -31.03
N LYS A 150 -0.78 10.11 -31.16
CA LYS A 150 -0.95 11.57 -30.93
C LYS A 150 -0.74 11.93 -29.46
N LYS A 151 -1.13 11.04 -28.56
CA LYS A 151 -0.98 11.18 -27.12
C LYS A 151 -0.43 9.90 -26.49
N VAL A 152 0.38 10.04 -25.44
CA VAL A 152 0.89 8.92 -24.65
C VAL A 152 0.54 9.16 -23.18
N VAL A 153 0.08 8.10 -22.52
CA VAL A 153 -0.19 8.10 -21.08
C VAL A 153 0.69 7.04 -20.41
N ILE A 154 1.46 7.45 -19.42
CA ILE A 154 2.31 6.56 -18.65
C ILE A 154 1.53 6.04 -17.45
N ALA A 155 1.06 4.79 -17.52
CA ALA A 155 0.26 4.11 -16.50
C ALA A 155 1.01 2.88 -15.91
N THR A 156 2.35 2.91 -15.91
CA THR A 156 3.22 1.80 -15.54
C THR A 156 3.27 1.47 -14.05
N GLY A 157 2.60 2.27 -13.23
CA GLY A 157 2.66 2.17 -11.76
C GLY A 157 3.99 2.64 -11.19
N GLY A 158 4.19 2.36 -9.91
CA GLY A 158 5.39 2.75 -9.17
C GLY A 158 6.51 1.72 -9.17
N LYS A 159 7.22 1.60 -8.02
CA LYS A 159 8.38 0.71 -7.86
C LYS A 159 8.14 -0.44 -6.86
N THR A 160 6.88 -0.68 -6.49
CA THR A 160 6.51 -1.74 -5.54
C THR A 160 6.18 -3.04 -6.25
N TYR A 161 6.53 -4.17 -5.64
CA TYR A 161 6.34 -5.52 -6.19
C TYR A 161 6.91 -5.67 -7.62
N PRO A 162 8.23 -5.57 -7.82
CA PRO A 162 8.86 -5.60 -9.15
C PRO A 162 8.50 -6.84 -9.98
N LYS A 163 8.26 -7.98 -9.32
CA LYS A 163 7.81 -9.24 -9.96
C LYS A 163 6.48 -9.10 -10.71
N THR A 164 5.66 -8.08 -10.40
CA THR A 164 4.41 -7.79 -11.11
C THR A 164 4.60 -6.87 -12.31
N GLY A 165 5.83 -6.42 -12.55
CA GLY A 165 6.16 -5.53 -13.64
C GLY A 165 6.43 -4.08 -13.23
N SER A 166 6.14 -3.66 -12.00
CA SER A 166 6.32 -2.28 -11.54
C SER A 166 7.77 -2.03 -11.09
N THR A 167 8.63 -1.73 -12.04
CA THR A 167 10.07 -1.49 -11.81
C THR A 167 10.43 -0.01 -11.66
N GLY A 168 9.47 0.90 -11.89
CA GLY A 168 9.70 2.34 -11.90
C GLY A 168 10.20 2.88 -13.24
N MET A 169 10.15 2.09 -14.31
CA MET A 169 10.62 2.48 -15.64
C MET A 169 9.91 3.76 -16.15
N GLY A 170 8.60 3.91 -15.88
CA GLY A 170 7.86 5.10 -16.27
C GLY A 170 8.45 6.41 -15.73
N TYR A 171 9.12 6.38 -14.58
CA TYR A 171 9.81 7.56 -14.05
C TYR A 171 10.96 8.02 -14.94
N ASN A 172 11.69 7.07 -15.57
CA ASN A 172 12.78 7.41 -16.48
C ASN A 172 12.25 8.04 -17.76
N ILE A 173 11.15 7.54 -18.29
CA ILE A 173 10.47 8.14 -19.45
C ILE A 173 10.03 9.57 -19.11
N LEU A 174 9.38 9.78 -17.96
CA LEU A 174 8.95 11.12 -17.55
C LEU A 174 10.13 12.08 -17.38
N LYS A 175 11.24 11.61 -16.80
CA LYS A 175 12.47 12.41 -16.71
C LYS A 175 13.03 12.83 -18.07
N SER A 176 12.99 11.98 -19.08
CA SER A 176 13.45 12.31 -20.43
C SER A 176 12.61 13.41 -21.10
N PHE A 177 11.38 13.63 -20.60
CA PHE A 177 10.52 14.75 -21.00
C PHE A 177 10.60 15.98 -20.06
N GLY A 178 11.61 16.02 -19.18
CA GLY A 178 11.86 17.16 -18.29
C GLY A 178 11.05 17.17 -17.00
N HIS A 179 10.28 16.11 -16.70
CA HIS A 179 9.53 16.05 -15.44
C HIS A 179 10.45 15.76 -14.25
N THR A 180 10.20 16.43 -13.14
CA THR A 180 10.85 16.15 -11.85
C THR A 180 10.14 14.99 -11.17
N ILE A 181 10.92 13.99 -10.75
CA ILE A 181 10.41 12.87 -9.94
C ILE A 181 10.87 13.08 -8.50
N THR A 182 9.91 13.22 -7.59
CA THR A 182 10.19 13.32 -6.16
C THR A 182 10.86 12.05 -5.65
N LYS A 183 11.66 12.17 -4.59
CA LYS A 183 12.33 11.02 -4.00
C LYS A 183 11.31 9.97 -3.54
N LEU A 184 11.59 8.72 -3.85
CA LEU A 184 10.74 7.59 -3.48
C LEU A 184 11.17 7.05 -2.12
N TYR A 185 10.21 6.87 -1.23
CA TYR A 185 10.41 6.25 0.07
C TYR A 185 9.57 4.98 0.17
N PRO A 186 10.06 3.92 0.82
CA PRO A 186 9.24 2.77 1.19
C PRO A 186 8.04 3.22 2.05
N SER A 187 6.89 2.63 1.79
CA SER A 187 5.66 2.90 2.53
C SER A 187 4.83 1.63 2.62
N LEU A 188 4.06 1.48 3.70
CA LEU A 188 3.27 0.28 3.99
C LEU A 188 4.15 -0.98 3.99
N THR A 189 5.26 -0.92 4.70
CA THR A 189 6.24 -2.00 4.81
C THR A 189 6.62 -2.26 6.26
N TYR A 190 7.25 -3.40 6.51
CA TYR A 190 7.84 -3.70 7.81
C TYR A 190 9.01 -2.77 8.13
N LEU A 191 9.33 -2.63 9.42
CA LEU A 191 10.49 -1.89 9.91
C LEU A 191 11.51 -2.87 10.49
N LYS A 192 12.71 -2.89 9.93
CA LYS A 192 13.83 -3.60 10.54
C LYS A 192 14.24 -2.93 11.84
N THR A 193 14.66 -3.73 12.81
CA THR A 193 15.13 -3.25 14.11
C THR A 193 16.38 -4.01 14.54
N ASP A 194 17.24 -3.34 15.26
CA ASP A 194 18.42 -3.88 15.92
C ASP A 194 18.17 -4.32 17.37
N TYR A 195 16.90 -4.27 17.81
CA TYR A 195 16.53 -4.71 19.15
C TYR A 195 17.00 -6.15 19.41
N LYS A 196 17.91 -6.31 20.36
CA LYS A 196 18.63 -7.59 20.60
C LYS A 196 17.72 -8.80 20.88
N TYR A 197 16.52 -8.59 21.41
CA TYR A 197 15.57 -9.65 21.73
C TYR A 197 14.48 -9.86 20.66
N ILE A 198 14.56 -9.21 19.50
CA ILE A 198 13.53 -9.30 18.46
C ILE A 198 13.27 -10.74 18.02
N LYS A 199 14.31 -11.58 17.97
CA LYS A 199 14.21 -13.01 17.60
C LYS A 199 13.40 -13.81 18.60
N ASP A 200 13.52 -13.48 19.90
CA ASP A 200 12.80 -14.17 20.98
C ASP A 200 11.29 -13.89 20.89
N LEU A 201 10.91 -12.74 20.30
CA LEU A 201 9.53 -12.34 20.07
C LEU A 201 8.93 -12.86 18.77
N GLN A 202 9.70 -13.56 17.94
CA GLN A 202 9.22 -14.00 16.62
C GLN A 202 7.91 -14.78 16.70
N GLY A 203 6.94 -14.38 15.86
CA GLY A 203 5.62 -14.98 15.73
C GLY A 203 4.57 -14.38 16.67
N VAL A 204 4.96 -13.57 17.66
CA VAL A 204 4.00 -12.87 18.54
C VAL A 204 3.20 -11.87 17.72
N ARG A 205 1.89 -11.86 17.95
CA ARG A 205 0.95 -10.84 17.48
C ARG A 205 0.14 -10.34 18.67
N THR A 206 -0.01 -9.02 18.76
CA THR A 206 -0.80 -8.41 19.82
C THR A 206 -1.29 -7.03 19.39
N ASP A 207 -2.39 -6.57 19.97
CA ASP A 207 -2.88 -5.22 19.78
C ASP A 207 -2.07 -4.26 20.66
N VAL A 208 -1.71 -3.11 20.09
CA VAL A 208 -0.80 -2.16 20.73
C VAL A 208 -1.15 -0.72 20.35
N VAL A 209 -0.59 0.23 21.10
CA VAL A 209 -0.38 1.59 20.62
C VAL A 209 1.11 1.77 20.31
N ALA A 210 1.43 2.01 19.04
CA ALA A 210 2.77 2.24 18.54
C ALA A 210 3.01 3.74 18.32
N LYS A 211 4.05 4.29 18.95
CA LYS A 211 4.44 5.70 18.83
C LYS A 211 5.74 5.81 18.06
N LEU A 212 5.75 6.62 16.99
CA LEU A 212 6.96 6.97 16.28
C LEU A 212 7.60 8.18 16.94
N ASN A 213 8.77 7.99 17.52
CA ASN A 213 9.56 9.05 18.12
C ASN A 213 10.73 9.45 17.20
N VAL A 214 10.94 10.75 17.06
CA VAL A 214 12.08 11.33 16.33
C VAL A 214 12.78 12.30 17.24
N ASN A 215 14.05 12.05 17.55
CA ASN A 215 14.82 12.80 18.56
C ASN A 215 14.01 12.97 19.87
N ASP A 216 13.51 11.85 20.37
CA ASP A 216 12.74 11.73 21.61
C ASP A 216 11.38 12.48 21.65
N LYS A 217 10.90 12.98 20.50
CA LYS A 217 9.56 13.56 20.35
C LYS A 217 8.63 12.64 19.58
N THR A 218 7.45 12.39 20.12
CA THR A 218 6.41 11.64 19.40
C THR A 218 5.87 12.45 18.23
N ILE A 219 5.97 11.89 17.04
CA ILE A 219 5.53 12.49 15.78
C ILE A 219 4.19 11.92 15.33
N LEU A 220 3.98 10.63 15.57
CA LEU A 220 2.77 9.92 15.16
C LEU A 220 2.48 8.78 16.13
N THR A 221 1.20 8.54 16.37
CA THR A 221 0.70 7.44 17.19
C THR A 221 -0.30 6.63 16.36
N GLU A 222 -0.13 5.32 16.34
CA GLU A 222 -1.01 4.38 15.62
C GLU A 222 -1.47 3.28 16.58
N LYS A 223 -2.78 3.00 16.59
CA LYS A 223 -3.36 1.85 17.31
C LYS A 223 -3.61 0.71 16.33
N GLY A 224 -3.28 -0.51 16.73
CA GLY A 224 -3.57 -1.70 15.92
C GLY A 224 -2.67 -2.87 16.24
N GLN A 225 -2.84 -3.96 15.48
CA GLN A 225 -2.06 -5.17 15.67
C GLN A 225 -0.61 -5.01 15.18
N ILE A 226 0.34 -5.31 16.06
CA ILE A 226 1.76 -5.50 15.72
C ILE A 226 2.05 -7.00 15.53
N GLN A 227 2.99 -7.31 14.67
CA GLN A 227 3.58 -8.64 14.52
C GLN A 227 5.10 -8.54 14.61
N PHE A 228 5.68 -9.31 15.52
CA PHE A 228 7.13 -9.45 15.63
C PHE A 228 7.61 -10.56 14.68
N THR A 229 8.62 -10.25 13.87
CA THR A 229 9.26 -11.20 12.97
C THR A 229 10.69 -11.49 13.42
N LYS A 230 11.46 -12.23 12.64
CA LYS A 230 12.83 -12.60 12.98
C LYS A 230 13.76 -11.39 13.22
N ASP A 231 13.54 -10.29 12.48
CA ASP A 231 14.43 -9.13 12.45
C ASP A 231 13.67 -7.80 12.30
N SER A 232 12.34 -7.83 12.41
CA SER A 232 11.54 -6.67 12.08
C SER A 232 10.19 -6.63 12.79
N LEU A 233 9.60 -5.45 12.83
CA LEU A 233 8.24 -5.18 13.24
C LEU A 233 7.35 -5.09 12.00
N SER A 234 6.18 -5.70 12.07
CA SER A 234 5.17 -5.73 11.01
C SER A 234 3.78 -5.47 11.60
N GLY A 235 2.74 -5.45 10.78
CA GLY A 235 1.37 -5.15 11.22
C GLY A 235 0.90 -3.77 10.75
N ILE A 236 -0.41 -3.53 10.80
CA ILE A 236 -1.02 -2.34 10.19
C ILE A 236 -0.50 -1.05 10.83
N CYS A 237 -0.39 -0.98 12.16
CA CYS A 237 0.15 0.18 12.86
C CYS A 237 1.60 0.49 12.41
N ILE A 238 2.43 -0.54 12.24
CA ILE A 238 3.81 -0.39 11.76
C ILE A 238 3.85 0.07 10.29
N PHE A 239 2.97 -0.48 9.44
CA PHE A 239 2.89 -0.07 8.04
C PHE A 239 2.54 1.41 7.90
N ASN A 240 1.64 1.92 8.73
CA ASN A 240 1.29 3.33 8.75
C ASN A 240 2.46 4.23 9.18
N LEU A 241 3.25 3.79 10.16
CA LEU A 241 4.43 4.51 10.62
C LEU A 241 5.56 4.50 9.57
N SER A 242 5.70 3.43 8.80
CA SER A 242 6.87 3.15 7.95
C SER A 242 7.21 4.26 6.94
N ARG A 243 6.19 4.95 6.40
CA ARG A 243 6.39 6.04 5.43
C ARG A 243 7.15 7.25 6.01
N TYR A 244 7.04 7.47 7.32
CA TYR A 244 7.72 8.57 7.99
C TYR A 244 9.14 8.18 8.38
N VAL A 245 9.34 6.93 8.83
CA VAL A 245 10.64 6.42 9.27
C VAL A 245 11.72 6.68 8.24
N SER A 246 11.51 6.27 6.98
CA SER A 246 12.49 6.43 5.92
C SER A 246 12.88 7.89 5.66
N LYS A 247 11.93 8.83 5.79
CA LYS A 247 12.18 10.26 5.61
C LYS A 247 13.04 10.86 6.73
N TYR A 248 12.90 10.36 7.95
CA TYR A 248 13.66 10.85 9.09
C TYR A 248 15.04 10.23 9.18
N LEU A 249 15.15 8.92 8.87
CA LEU A 249 16.46 8.24 8.81
C LEU A 249 17.39 8.86 7.76
N GLU A 250 16.83 9.28 6.62
CA GLU A 250 17.62 9.98 5.60
C GLU A 250 18.22 11.31 6.08
N LYS A 251 17.60 11.94 7.07
CA LYS A 251 18.05 13.21 7.67
C LYS A 251 18.93 12.98 8.90
N ASP A 252 19.49 11.77 9.05
CA ASP A 252 20.29 11.35 10.20
C ASP A 252 19.62 11.62 11.55
N LYS A 253 18.30 11.48 11.60
CA LYS A 253 17.54 11.61 12.84
C LYS A 253 17.51 10.28 13.59
N LYS A 254 17.60 10.35 14.92
CA LYS A 254 17.30 9.20 15.77
C LYS A 254 15.81 8.88 15.64
N VAL A 255 15.50 7.64 15.27
CA VAL A 255 14.11 7.19 15.05
C VAL A 255 13.87 5.94 15.89
N ASP A 256 12.92 6.03 16.80
CA ASP A 256 12.51 4.93 17.66
C ASP A 256 11.02 4.65 17.48
N VAL A 257 10.62 3.37 17.59
CA VAL A 257 9.23 2.96 17.72
C VAL A 257 9.01 2.47 19.14
N VAL A 258 8.25 3.23 19.91
CA VAL A 258 7.84 2.87 21.27
C VAL A 258 6.52 2.14 21.18
N VAL A 259 6.45 0.96 21.78
CA VAL A 259 5.28 0.07 21.71
C VAL A 259 4.68 -0.06 23.11
N ASP A 260 3.48 0.45 23.26
CA ASP A 260 2.64 0.22 24.45
C ASP A 260 1.88 -1.08 24.23
N LEU A 261 2.18 -2.07 25.04
CA LEU A 261 1.66 -3.44 24.95
C LEU A 261 0.35 -3.63 25.72
N VAL A 262 -0.03 -2.67 26.58
CA VAL A 262 -1.25 -2.72 27.42
C VAL A 262 -1.96 -1.37 27.40
N PRO A 263 -2.35 -0.87 26.22
CA PRO A 263 -2.82 0.51 26.08
C PRO A 263 -4.18 0.81 26.71
N ASP A 264 -4.89 -0.20 27.18
CA ASP A 264 -6.22 -0.03 27.78
C ASP A 264 -6.16 0.21 29.31
N TYR A 265 -4.94 0.11 29.90
CA TYR A 265 -4.71 0.32 31.32
C TYR A 265 -3.54 1.28 31.54
N ASP A 266 -3.66 2.14 32.54
CA ASP A 266 -2.58 3.05 32.93
C ASP A 266 -1.54 2.36 33.82
N GLU A 267 -0.40 3.04 34.02
CA GLU A 267 0.70 2.54 34.83
C GLU A 267 0.29 2.25 36.27
N SER A 268 -0.60 3.08 36.86
CA SER A 268 -1.09 2.94 38.21
C SER A 268 -1.89 1.66 38.39
N TYR A 269 -2.77 1.38 37.43
CA TYR A 269 -3.57 0.14 37.44
C TYR A 269 -2.66 -1.10 37.31
N ILE A 270 -1.71 -1.09 36.39
CA ILE A 270 -0.78 -2.21 36.19
C ILE A 270 0.08 -2.45 37.43
N ASN A 271 0.59 -1.37 38.05
CA ASN A 271 1.37 -1.47 39.28
C ASN A 271 0.56 -2.09 40.44
N ASN A 272 -0.69 -1.70 40.61
CA ASN A 272 -1.56 -2.26 41.64
C ASN A 272 -1.89 -3.72 41.36
N TYR A 273 -2.21 -4.05 40.09
CA TYR A 273 -2.45 -5.41 39.65
C TYR A 273 -1.26 -6.33 39.94
N LEU A 274 -0.05 -5.92 39.60
CA LEU A 274 1.15 -6.73 39.80
C LEU A 274 1.48 -6.94 41.28
N LYS A 275 1.12 -6.02 42.17
CA LYS A 275 1.29 -6.21 43.63
C LYS A 275 0.44 -7.35 44.22
N GLU A 276 -0.67 -7.70 43.58
CA GLU A 276 -1.51 -8.84 43.99
C GLU A 276 -0.83 -10.19 43.71
N PHE A 277 0.24 -10.19 42.91
CA PHE A 277 1.00 -11.38 42.48
C PHE A 277 2.44 -11.41 43.05
N ASP A 278 2.68 -10.77 44.18
CA ASP A 278 4.03 -10.64 44.76
C ASP A 278 4.70 -11.98 45.12
N SER A 279 3.90 -13.03 45.36
CA SER A 279 4.38 -14.40 45.59
C SER A 279 4.75 -15.16 44.32
N TYR A 280 4.44 -14.61 43.15
CA TYR A 280 4.70 -15.25 41.85
C TYR A 280 6.10 -14.93 41.31
N ASN A 281 6.56 -15.77 40.39
CA ASN A 281 7.69 -15.40 39.53
C ASN A 281 7.29 -14.21 38.65
N VAL A 282 8.18 -13.23 38.46
CA VAL A 282 7.91 -12.01 37.68
C VAL A 282 7.39 -12.32 36.27
N SER A 283 8.02 -13.28 35.58
CA SER A 283 7.58 -13.68 34.24
C SER A 283 6.18 -14.27 34.24
N ASP A 284 5.81 -15.03 35.28
CA ASP A 284 4.49 -15.63 35.39
C ASP A 284 3.42 -14.57 35.70
N ALA A 285 3.69 -13.63 36.60
CA ALA A 285 2.81 -12.51 36.87
C ALA A 285 2.56 -11.64 35.62
N ILE A 286 3.60 -11.29 34.88
CA ILE A 286 3.49 -10.51 33.64
C ILE A 286 2.78 -11.32 32.55
N SER A 287 2.94 -12.64 32.50
CA SER A 287 2.29 -13.48 31.50
C SER A 287 0.77 -13.63 31.68
N CYS A 288 0.24 -13.21 32.82
CA CYS A 288 -1.21 -13.08 33.02
C CYS A 288 -1.81 -11.89 32.22
N ILE A 289 -0.96 -10.92 31.84
CA ILE A 289 -1.37 -9.72 31.08
C ILE A 289 -0.87 -9.78 29.64
N LEU A 290 0.34 -10.31 29.42
CA LEU A 290 1.03 -10.30 28.12
C LEU A 290 1.29 -11.74 27.62
N ASN A 291 1.53 -11.87 26.34
CA ASN A 291 2.00 -13.12 25.75
C ASN A 291 3.27 -13.62 26.49
N LYS A 292 3.36 -14.90 26.80
CA LYS A 292 4.47 -15.52 27.56
C LYS A 292 5.85 -15.13 27.01
N LYS A 293 6.05 -15.17 25.68
CA LYS A 293 7.33 -14.75 25.08
C LYS A 293 7.67 -13.29 25.38
N VAL A 294 6.68 -12.42 25.41
CA VAL A 294 6.86 -11.00 25.75
C VAL A 294 7.25 -10.85 27.22
N ALA A 295 6.55 -11.55 28.11
CA ALA A 295 6.86 -11.57 29.54
C ALA A 295 8.29 -12.05 29.80
N ASP A 296 8.71 -13.13 29.17
CA ASP A 296 10.07 -13.67 29.27
C ASP A 296 11.13 -12.68 28.79
N VAL A 297 10.89 -12.01 27.68
CA VAL A 297 11.80 -10.99 27.13
C VAL A 297 11.90 -9.77 28.04
N ILE A 298 10.79 -9.29 28.60
CA ILE A 298 10.79 -8.17 29.54
C ILE A 298 11.60 -8.54 30.78
N THR A 299 11.34 -9.70 31.38
CA THR A 299 12.04 -10.20 32.57
C THR A 299 13.54 -10.34 32.30
N LYS A 300 13.93 -10.92 31.18
CA LYS A 300 15.31 -11.08 30.74
C LYS A 300 16.01 -9.74 30.52
N ASN A 301 15.32 -8.76 29.92
CA ASN A 301 15.88 -7.46 29.62
C ASN A 301 16.13 -6.65 30.91
N LEU A 302 15.21 -6.72 31.84
CA LEU A 302 15.31 -6.03 33.14
C LEU A 302 16.14 -6.82 34.17
N LYS A 303 16.65 -8.02 33.82
CA LYS A 303 17.39 -8.92 34.71
C LYS A 303 16.62 -9.25 36.01
N LEU A 304 15.29 -9.28 35.92
CA LEU A 304 14.42 -9.59 37.04
C LEU A 304 14.32 -11.11 37.16
N SER A 305 14.73 -11.68 38.30
CA SER A 305 14.62 -13.12 38.57
C SER A 305 13.51 -13.46 39.57
N LYS A 306 13.19 -12.57 40.48
CA LYS A 306 12.09 -12.71 41.47
C LYS A 306 11.60 -11.34 41.87
N ILE A 307 10.28 -11.20 42.05
CA ILE A 307 9.73 -10.10 42.83
C ILE A 307 10.08 -10.44 44.28
N ARG A 308 10.87 -9.63 44.97
CA ARG A 308 11.00 -9.70 46.42
C ARG A 308 10.06 -8.64 46.97
N ALA A 309 9.22 -9.08 47.91
CA ALA A 309 8.42 -8.22 48.77
C ALA A 309 9.27 -7.16 49.47
#